data_a27cbbb1e6c92988eb6c35a6a1203321
#
_entry.id   a27cbbb1e6c92988eb6c35a6a1203321
#
_cell.length_a   1.000
_cell.length_b   1.000
_cell.length_c   1.000
_cell.angle_alpha   90.00
_cell.angle_beta   90.00
_cell.angle_gamma   90.00
#
_symmetry.space_group_name_H-M   'P 1'
#
loop_
_entity.id
_entity.type
_entity.pdbx_description
1 polymer ?
#
loop_
_entity_poly.entity_id
_entity_poly.type
_entity_poly.pdbx_seq_one_letter_code
_entity_poly.pdbx_strand_id
1 'polypeptide(L)'
;MMKLRFSRKQLCIPYALFLILFVVIPMLMILFYAFTGEGADGTLTFTFANFADFFTSRAKLSTLLMSFTIAIISTAICLVIAYPLAYILARSNIKRKNVLLMIFIMPMWINFVLRITALRELLDLIGLLGTQNYLNTIIGMVYDFLPFMILPLYTTLEKLDKSYLEAAADLGGNKFTVFTRVTFPLS
;
A
#
# COMPACT_ATOMS: atom_id res chain seq x y z
N MET A 1 -0.63 -44.10 26.96
CA MET A 1 -0.99 -42.94 26.08
C MET A 1 -0.04 -41.79 26.39
N MET A 2 0.96 -41.56 25.54
CA MET A 2 1.94 -40.48 25.67
C MET A 2 1.24 -39.17 25.34
N LYS A 3 0.94 -38.29 26.35
CA LYS A 3 0.47 -36.93 26.10
C LYS A 3 1.63 -36.12 25.50
N LEU A 4 1.65 -35.98 24.20
CA LEU A 4 2.51 -35.00 23.52
C LEU A 4 2.12 -33.60 24.03
N ARG A 5 2.83 -33.07 25.01
CA ARG A 5 2.73 -31.66 25.43
C ARG A 5 3.42 -30.83 24.36
N PHE A 6 2.68 -30.44 23.34
CA PHE A 6 3.14 -29.45 22.36
C PHE A 6 3.37 -28.12 23.07
N SER A 7 4.63 -27.74 23.17
CA SER A 7 4.99 -26.39 23.62
C SER A 7 4.62 -25.38 22.54
N ARG A 8 4.18 -24.18 22.94
CA ARG A 8 3.90 -23.06 21.99
C ARG A 8 5.08 -22.79 21.05
N LYS A 9 6.32 -22.98 21.52
CA LYS A 9 7.55 -22.86 20.72
C LYS A 9 7.64 -23.89 19.58
N GLN A 10 7.16 -25.14 19.83
CA GLN A 10 7.18 -26.19 18.80
C GLN A 10 6.17 -25.95 17.69
N LEU A 11 5.04 -25.28 17.97
CA LEU A 11 4.06 -24.84 16.95
C LEU A 11 4.60 -23.75 16.02
N CYS A 12 5.59 -22.98 16.47
CA CYS A 12 6.23 -21.96 15.62
C CYS A 12 7.26 -22.55 14.65
N ILE A 13 7.73 -23.79 14.86
CA ILE A 13 8.77 -24.42 13.99
C ILE A 13 8.32 -24.55 12.52
N PRO A 14 7.12 -25.08 12.20
CA PRO A 14 6.67 -25.18 10.82
C PRO A 14 6.55 -23.81 10.14
N TYR A 15 6.08 -22.80 10.89
CA TYR A 15 5.98 -21.43 10.39
C TYR A 15 7.36 -20.80 10.15
N ALA A 16 8.30 -20.98 11.09
CA ALA A 16 9.67 -20.52 10.94
C ALA A 16 10.36 -21.17 9.74
N LEU A 17 10.17 -22.48 9.55
CA LEU A 17 10.70 -23.22 8.40
C LEU A 17 10.14 -22.67 7.08
N PHE A 18 8.83 -22.42 7.03
CA PHE A 18 8.20 -21.82 5.87
C PHE A 18 8.78 -20.43 5.56
N LEU A 19 8.94 -19.56 6.58
CA LEU A 19 9.53 -18.23 6.40
C LEU A 19 10.98 -18.31 5.92
N ILE A 20 11.79 -19.22 6.49
CA ILE A 20 13.19 -19.40 6.06
C ILE A 20 13.22 -19.86 4.59
N LEU A 21 12.43 -20.87 4.24
CA LEU A 21 12.46 -21.45 2.89
C LEU A 21 11.95 -20.48 1.82
N PHE A 22 10.84 -19.78 2.07
CA PHE A 22 10.15 -18.99 1.05
C PHE A 22 10.45 -17.49 1.13
N VAL A 23 11.02 -17.00 2.21
CA VAL A 23 11.35 -15.57 2.35
C VAL A 23 12.85 -15.39 2.49
N VAL A 24 13.49 -15.99 3.50
CA VAL A 24 14.91 -15.73 3.80
C VAL A 24 15.81 -16.26 2.69
N ILE A 25 15.62 -17.50 2.22
CA ILE A 25 16.46 -18.09 1.16
C ILE A 25 16.37 -17.26 -0.14
N PRO A 26 15.19 -16.94 -0.70
CA PRO A 26 15.11 -16.09 -1.89
C PRO A 26 15.72 -14.70 -1.70
N MET A 27 15.56 -14.08 -0.53
CA MET A 27 16.20 -12.79 -0.24
C MET A 27 17.74 -12.91 -0.24
N LEU A 28 18.29 -13.97 0.37
CA LEU A 28 19.72 -14.24 0.34
C LEU A 28 20.22 -14.53 -1.08
N MET A 29 19.45 -15.24 -1.89
CA MET A 29 19.77 -15.46 -3.30
C MET A 29 19.81 -14.15 -4.10
N ILE A 30 18.83 -13.26 -3.91
CA ILE A 30 18.83 -11.93 -4.54
C ILE A 30 20.08 -11.15 -4.11
N LEU A 31 20.39 -11.16 -2.82
CA LEU A 31 21.60 -10.51 -2.29
C LEU A 31 22.86 -11.10 -2.90
N PHE A 32 22.95 -12.41 -2.97
CA PHE A 32 24.08 -13.10 -3.58
C PHE A 32 24.26 -12.69 -5.05
N TYR A 33 23.19 -12.73 -5.86
CA TYR A 33 23.25 -12.31 -7.26
C TYR A 33 23.52 -10.83 -7.44
N ALA A 34 23.13 -9.99 -6.49
CA ALA A 34 23.45 -8.56 -6.55
C ALA A 34 24.95 -8.29 -6.49
N PHE A 35 25.69 -9.16 -5.76
CA PHE A 35 27.14 -9.06 -5.60
C PHE A 35 27.96 -10.03 -6.46
N THR A 36 27.30 -10.77 -7.36
CA THR A 36 27.97 -11.70 -8.27
C THR A 36 27.72 -11.34 -9.71
N GLY A 37 28.73 -11.54 -10.56
CA GLY A 37 28.64 -11.43 -12.01
C GLY A 37 29.28 -12.65 -12.66
N GLU A 38 28.90 -12.94 -13.88
CA GLU A 38 29.56 -13.99 -14.68
C GLU A 38 30.89 -13.45 -15.19
N GLY A 39 31.98 -14.11 -14.78
CA GLY A 39 33.30 -13.90 -15.38
C GLY A 39 33.37 -14.41 -16.83
N ALA A 40 34.43 -14.03 -17.55
CA ALA A 40 34.64 -14.47 -18.95
C ALA A 40 34.68 -16.00 -19.11
N ASP A 41 34.98 -16.72 -18.04
CA ASP A 41 35.07 -18.17 -17.99
C ASP A 41 33.79 -18.85 -17.47
N GLY A 42 32.67 -18.15 -17.38
CA GLY A 42 31.41 -18.66 -16.82
C GLY A 42 31.44 -18.91 -15.30
N THR A 43 32.51 -18.46 -14.62
CA THR A 43 32.62 -18.56 -13.16
C THR A 43 31.96 -17.36 -12.48
N LEU A 44 31.26 -17.60 -11.38
CA LEU A 44 30.67 -16.54 -10.58
C LEU A 44 31.79 -15.81 -9.82
N THR A 45 31.97 -14.52 -10.10
CA THR A 45 32.94 -13.66 -9.44
C THR A 45 32.24 -12.59 -8.62
N PHE A 46 32.82 -12.23 -7.48
CA PHE A 46 32.31 -11.14 -6.66
C PHE A 46 32.56 -9.80 -7.38
N THR A 47 31.47 -9.02 -7.57
CA THR A 47 31.56 -7.77 -8.30
C THR A 47 30.53 -6.75 -7.81
N PHE A 48 30.86 -5.46 -7.91
CA PHE A 48 29.93 -4.34 -7.74
C PHE A 48 29.40 -3.82 -9.09
N ALA A 49 29.69 -4.51 -10.19
CA ALA A 49 29.32 -4.07 -11.52
C ALA A 49 27.80 -3.87 -11.70
N ASN A 50 27.00 -4.73 -11.05
CA ASN A 50 25.53 -4.63 -11.10
C ASN A 50 25.03 -3.31 -10.49
N PHE A 51 25.65 -2.87 -9.40
CA PHE A 51 25.33 -1.56 -8.79
C PHE A 51 25.83 -0.41 -9.64
N ALA A 52 27.07 -0.49 -10.14
CA ALA A 52 27.61 0.52 -11.04
C ALA A 52 26.76 0.68 -12.31
N ASP A 53 26.36 -0.43 -12.93
CA ASP A 53 25.48 -0.44 -14.10
C ASP A 53 24.09 0.17 -13.78
N PHE A 54 23.54 -0.12 -12.61
CA PHE A 54 22.27 0.50 -12.18
C PHE A 54 22.38 2.01 -12.10
N PHE A 55 23.42 2.56 -11.46
CA PHE A 55 23.59 4.01 -11.28
C PHE A 55 24.11 4.71 -12.53
N THR A 56 24.79 4.01 -13.44
CA THR A 56 25.31 4.58 -14.69
C THR A 56 24.26 4.54 -15.81
N SER A 57 23.35 3.57 -15.76
CA SER A 57 22.32 3.42 -16.78
C SER A 57 21.24 4.49 -16.66
N ARG A 58 21.25 5.44 -17.61
CA ARG A 58 20.23 6.50 -17.68
C ARG A 58 18.81 5.96 -17.77
N ALA A 59 18.61 4.83 -18.46
CA ALA A 59 17.30 4.20 -18.60
C ALA A 59 16.77 3.68 -17.23
N LYS A 60 17.64 3.00 -16.46
CA LYS A 60 17.26 2.46 -15.13
C LYS A 60 16.94 3.57 -14.15
N LEU A 61 17.75 4.64 -14.10
CA LEU A 61 17.50 5.80 -13.27
C LEU A 61 16.24 6.56 -13.68
N SER A 62 16.01 6.74 -14.97
CA SER A 62 14.78 7.37 -15.48
C SER A 62 13.55 6.58 -15.06
N THR A 63 13.57 5.26 -15.20
CA THR A 63 12.46 4.39 -14.76
C THR A 63 12.22 4.48 -13.26
N LEU A 64 13.30 4.52 -12.46
CA LEU A 64 13.19 4.67 -11.02
C LEU A 64 12.52 6.00 -10.63
N LEU A 65 12.99 7.12 -11.19
CA LEU A 65 12.43 8.45 -10.94
C LEU A 65 10.96 8.53 -11.36
N MET A 66 10.63 7.95 -12.52
CA MET A 66 9.26 7.85 -13.01
C MET A 66 8.36 7.06 -12.05
N SER A 67 8.84 5.92 -11.55
CA SER A 67 8.10 5.10 -10.59
C SER A 67 7.85 5.85 -9.28
N PHE A 68 8.85 6.58 -8.77
CA PHE A 68 8.67 7.44 -7.60
C PHE A 68 7.64 8.55 -7.84
N THR A 69 7.69 9.20 -8.99
CA THR A 69 6.75 10.27 -9.35
C THR A 69 5.32 9.74 -9.39
N ILE A 70 5.09 8.62 -10.06
CA ILE A 70 3.78 7.99 -10.14
C ILE A 70 3.31 7.57 -8.74
N ALA A 71 4.18 6.97 -7.93
CA ALA A 71 3.84 6.55 -6.57
C ALA A 71 3.43 7.72 -5.68
N ILE A 72 4.18 8.82 -5.70
CA ILE A 72 3.88 10.04 -4.92
C ILE A 72 2.55 10.64 -5.36
N ILE A 73 2.32 10.80 -6.66
CA ILE A 73 1.08 11.38 -7.20
C ILE A 73 -0.11 10.49 -6.84
N SER A 74 -0.01 9.18 -7.07
CA SER A 74 -1.08 8.23 -6.76
C SER A 74 -1.41 8.20 -5.28
N THR A 75 -0.39 8.22 -4.40
CA THR A 75 -0.58 8.28 -2.95
C THR A 75 -1.24 9.58 -2.52
N ALA A 76 -0.84 10.72 -3.07
CA ALA A 76 -1.45 12.01 -2.77
C ALA A 76 -2.93 12.04 -3.18
N ILE A 77 -3.26 11.53 -4.37
CA ILE A 77 -4.65 11.42 -4.84
C ILE A 77 -5.46 10.48 -3.95
N CYS A 78 -4.91 9.30 -3.62
CA CYS A 78 -5.54 8.37 -2.70
C CYS A 78 -5.84 9.03 -1.35
N LEU A 79 -4.89 9.78 -0.79
CA LEU A 79 -5.07 10.45 0.50
C LEU A 79 -6.15 11.53 0.42
N VAL A 80 -6.16 12.34 -0.63
CA VAL A 80 -7.17 13.40 -0.85
C VAL A 80 -8.59 12.81 -0.98
N ILE A 81 -8.73 11.62 -1.55
CA ILE A 81 -10.02 10.94 -1.69
C ILE A 81 -10.36 10.14 -0.42
N ALA A 82 -9.42 9.35 0.09
CA ALA A 82 -9.66 8.44 1.21
C ALA A 82 -9.89 9.16 2.53
N TYR A 83 -9.18 10.26 2.79
CA TYR A 83 -9.27 10.96 4.07
C TYR A 83 -10.66 11.56 4.33
N PRO A 84 -11.25 12.37 3.42
CA PRO A 84 -12.61 12.88 3.59
C PRO A 84 -13.64 11.75 3.71
N LEU A 85 -13.49 10.69 2.91
CA LEU A 85 -14.40 9.54 2.93
C LEU A 85 -14.33 8.81 4.29
N ALA A 86 -13.12 8.50 4.76
CA ALA A 86 -12.89 7.88 6.06
C ALA A 86 -13.40 8.76 7.20
N TYR A 87 -13.19 10.08 7.14
CA TYR A 87 -13.67 11.03 8.14
C TYR A 87 -15.20 11.07 8.19
N ILE A 88 -15.86 11.16 7.03
CA ILE A 88 -17.33 11.12 6.96
C ILE A 88 -17.87 9.82 7.54
N LEU A 89 -17.29 8.67 7.16
CA LEU A 89 -17.72 7.37 7.68
C LEU A 89 -17.49 7.22 9.18
N ALA A 90 -16.36 7.70 9.70
CA ALA A 90 -16.02 7.59 11.14
C ALA A 90 -16.88 8.51 12.01
N ARG A 91 -17.22 9.71 11.53
CA ARG A 91 -17.88 10.77 12.32
C ARG A 91 -19.38 10.90 12.08
N SER A 92 -19.90 10.34 10.99
CA SER A 92 -21.34 10.39 10.72
C SER A 92 -22.12 9.38 11.55
N ASN A 93 -23.37 9.75 11.86
CA ASN A 93 -24.33 8.87 12.52
C ASN A 93 -25.06 7.93 11.53
N ILE A 94 -24.41 7.56 10.44
CA ILE A 94 -24.99 6.67 9.42
C ILE A 94 -25.23 5.31 10.07
N LYS A 95 -26.49 4.87 10.15
CA LYS A 95 -26.89 3.60 10.77
C LYS A 95 -26.21 2.37 10.15
N ARG A 96 -25.81 2.46 8.88
CA ARG A 96 -25.18 1.36 8.10
C ARG A 96 -23.75 1.69 7.67
N LYS A 97 -23.01 2.47 8.45
CA LYS A 97 -21.62 2.86 8.12
C LYS A 97 -20.71 1.65 7.84
N ASN A 98 -20.88 0.55 8.58
CA ASN A 98 -20.09 -0.67 8.37
C ASN A 98 -20.38 -1.33 7.01
N VAL A 99 -21.63 -1.27 6.54
CA VAL A 99 -22.00 -1.78 5.21
C VAL A 99 -21.37 -0.93 4.13
N LEU A 100 -21.39 0.39 4.27
CA LEU A 100 -20.72 1.31 3.34
C LEU A 100 -19.21 1.05 3.32
N LEU A 101 -18.58 0.89 4.49
CA LEU A 101 -17.17 0.55 4.59
C LEU A 101 -16.87 -0.77 3.86
N MET A 102 -17.71 -1.80 4.07
CA MET A 102 -17.57 -3.08 3.36
C MET A 102 -17.64 -2.93 1.83
N ILE A 103 -18.54 -2.09 1.32
CA ILE A 103 -18.64 -1.83 -0.13
C ILE A 103 -17.34 -1.25 -0.69
N PHE A 104 -16.68 -0.34 0.04
CA PHE A 104 -15.39 0.21 -0.38
C PHE A 104 -14.24 -0.80 -0.30
N ILE A 105 -14.30 -1.75 0.64
CA ILE A 105 -13.26 -2.77 0.84
C ILE A 105 -13.50 -4.00 -0.06
N MET A 106 -14.75 -4.28 -0.45
CA MET A 106 -15.12 -5.47 -1.23
C MET A 106 -14.28 -5.67 -2.51
N PRO A 107 -13.90 -4.61 -3.27
CA PRO A 107 -13.03 -4.78 -4.42
C PRO A 107 -11.68 -5.44 -4.11
N MET A 108 -11.16 -5.33 -2.87
CA MET A 108 -9.91 -5.98 -2.48
C MET A 108 -9.97 -7.51 -2.53
N TRP A 109 -11.16 -8.10 -2.42
CA TRP A 109 -11.36 -9.55 -2.41
C TRP A 109 -11.44 -10.15 -3.81
N ILE A 110 -11.61 -9.28 -4.81
CA ILE A 110 -11.58 -9.68 -6.22
C ILE A 110 -10.11 -9.87 -6.64
N ASN A 111 -9.85 -10.88 -7.45
CA ASN A 111 -8.52 -11.11 -8.00
C ASN A 111 -7.99 -9.84 -8.69
N PHE A 112 -6.75 -9.47 -8.37
CA PHE A 112 -6.09 -8.26 -8.88
C PHE A 112 -6.11 -8.17 -10.40
N VAL A 113 -5.78 -9.28 -11.10
CA VAL A 113 -5.72 -9.30 -12.57
C VAL A 113 -7.10 -9.02 -13.19
N LEU A 114 -8.15 -9.67 -12.66
CA LEU A 114 -9.51 -9.45 -13.14
C LEU A 114 -9.96 -8.01 -12.94
N ARG A 115 -9.63 -7.43 -11.79
CA ARG A 115 -9.99 -6.05 -11.44
C ARG A 115 -9.31 -5.04 -12.37
N ILE A 116 -8.02 -5.19 -12.61
CA ILE A 116 -7.26 -4.31 -13.53
C ILE A 116 -7.71 -4.49 -14.97
N THR A 117 -7.99 -5.72 -15.40
CA THR A 117 -8.52 -5.97 -16.75
C THR A 117 -9.88 -5.29 -16.94
N ALA A 118 -10.79 -5.42 -15.98
CA ALA A 118 -12.10 -4.75 -16.03
C ALA A 118 -11.96 -3.22 -16.07
N LEU A 119 -11.05 -2.64 -15.28
CA LEU A 119 -10.76 -1.20 -15.33
C LEU A 119 -10.22 -0.79 -16.70
N ARG A 120 -9.30 -1.58 -17.26
CA ARG A 120 -8.74 -1.33 -18.59
C ARG A 120 -9.83 -1.30 -19.67
N GLU A 121 -10.72 -2.30 -19.69
CA GLU A 121 -11.85 -2.34 -20.63
C GLU A 121 -12.78 -1.12 -20.46
N LEU A 122 -13.02 -0.69 -19.21
CA LEU A 122 -13.80 0.51 -18.94
C LEU A 122 -13.12 1.78 -19.48
N LEU A 123 -11.80 1.92 -19.29
CA LEU A 123 -11.03 3.05 -19.80
C LEU A 123 -10.98 3.07 -21.33
N ASP A 124 -10.95 1.90 -21.96
CA ASP A 124 -11.02 1.75 -23.42
C ASP A 124 -12.38 2.19 -23.97
N LEU A 125 -13.46 1.71 -23.32
CA LEU A 125 -14.84 2.05 -23.71
C LEU A 125 -15.12 3.56 -23.70
N ILE A 126 -14.51 4.30 -22.76
CA ILE A 126 -14.64 5.77 -22.66
C ILE A 126 -13.55 6.52 -23.45
N GLY A 127 -12.71 5.81 -24.22
CA GLY A 127 -11.70 6.39 -25.09
C GLY A 127 -10.50 7.01 -24.38
N LEU A 128 -10.26 6.68 -23.12
CA LEU A 128 -9.11 7.15 -22.35
C LEU A 128 -7.88 6.26 -22.51
N LEU A 129 -8.06 5.01 -22.91
CA LEU A 129 -6.96 4.08 -23.09
C LEU A 129 -6.12 4.48 -24.33
N GLY A 130 -4.81 4.54 -24.18
CA GLY A 130 -3.87 4.84 -25.28
C GLY A 130 -3.56 6.30 -25.52
N THR A 131 -4.33 7.25 -24.97
CA THR A 131 -4.06 8.68 -25.15
C THR A 131 -3.01 9.21 -24.16
N GLN A 132 -2.96 8.68 -22.94
CA GLN A 132 -2.04 9.11 -21.89
C GLN A 132 -1.68 7.95 -20.95
N ASN A 133 -0.59 7.24 -21.24
CA ASN A 133 -0.14 6.06 -20.46
C ASN A 133 0.08 6.35 -18.98
N TYR A 134 0.62 7.53 -18.63
CA TYR A 134 0.84 7.93 -17.23
C TYR A 134 -0.45 8.10 -16.44
N LEU A 135 -1.42 8.76 -17.05
CA LEU A 135 -2.72 9.00 -16.42
C LEU A 135 -3.45 7.68 -16.17
N ASN A 136 -3.42 6.78 -17.14
CA ASN A 136 -4.03 5.46 -17.00
C ASN A 136 -3.38 4.64 -15.89
N THR A 137 -2.04 4.72 -15.76
CA THR A 137 -1.30 4.07 -14.67
C THR A 137 -1.69 4.66 -13.31
N ILE A 138 -1.79 5.98 -13.20
CA ILE A 138 -2.19 6.66 -11.96
C ILE A 138 -3.62 6.28 -11.58
N ILE A 139 -4.55 6.27 -12.53
CA ILE A 139 -5.94 5.85 -12.30
C ILE A 139 -5.98 4.40 -11.79
N GLY A 140 -5.25 3.50 -12.44
CA GLY A 140 -5.15 2.09 -12.02
C GLY A 140 -4.59 1.96 -10.61
N MET A 141 -3.51 2.66 -10.29
CA MET A 141 -2.92 2.63 -8.95
C MET A 141 -3.87 3.21 -7.89
N VAL A 142 -4.53 4.34 -8.17
CA VAL A 142 -5.52 4.91 -7.25
C VAL A 142 -6.67 3.94 -7.01
N TYR A 143 -7.22 3.36 -8.07
CA TYR A 143 -8.29 2.38 -7.96
C TYR A 143 -7.91 1.16 -7.11
N ASP A 144 -6.69 0.65 -7.28
CA ASP A 144 -6.20 -0.52 -6.55
C ASP A 144 -5.90 -0.23 -5.09
N PHE A 145 -5.25 0.90 -4.80
CA PHE A 145 -4.73 1.19 -3.46
C PHE A 145 -5.69 2.01 -2.60
N LEU A 146 -6.75 2.60 -3.17
CA LEU A 146 -7.74 3.39 -2.43
C LEU A 146 -8.36 2.62 -1.25
N PRO A 147 -8.82 1.36 -1.38
CA PRO A 147 -9.38 0.60 -0.27
C PRO A 147 -8.37 0.36 0.86
N PHE A 148 -7.09 0.12 0.51
CA PHE A 148 -6.01 -0.07 1.47
C PHE A 148 -5.70 1.19 2.29
N MET A 149 -6.01 2.37 1.75
CA MET A 149 -5.85 3.64 2.47
C MET A 149 -7.09 4.00 3.30
N ILE A 150 -8.29 3.71 2.82
CA ILE A 150 -9.54 4.01 3.53
C ILE A 150 -9.61 3.27 4.87
N LEU A 151 -9.28 1.99 4.90
CA LEU A 151 -9.45 1.13 6.07
C LEU A 151 -8.61 1.59 7.28
N PRO A 152 -7.29 1.80 7.18
CA PRO A 152 -6.49 2.28 8.32
C PRO A 152 -6.90 3.70 8.75
N LEU A 153 -7.18 4.60 7.80
CA LEU A 153 -7.66 5.95 8.13
C LEU A 153 -8.99 5.90 8.89
N TYR A 154 -9.95 5.11 8.42
CA TYR A 154 -11.22 4.92 9.10
C TYR A 154 -11.02 4.39 10.52
N THR A 155 -10.22 3.34 10.70
CA THR A 155 -10.00 2.72 12.01
C THR A 155 -9.31 3.65 12.99
N THR A 156 -8.40 4.49 12.53
CA THR A 156 -7.71 5.49 13.36
C THR A 156 -8.69 6.60 13.75
N LEU A 157 -9.42 7.15 12.79
CA LEU A 157 -10.42 8.20 13.03
C LEU A 157 -11.58 7.73 13.91
N GLU A 158 -12.01 6.47 13.81
CA GLU A 158 -13.07 5.90 14.65
C GLU A 158 -12.62 5.74 16.11
N LYS A 159 -11.36 5.38 16.33
CA LYS A 159 -10.78 5.24 17.68
C LYS A 159 -10.45 6.58 18.34
N LEU A 160 -10.36 7.67 17.60
CA LEU A 160 -10.06 8.98 18.15
C LEU A 160 -11.22 9.44 19.04
N ASP A 161 -10.93 9.68 20.32
CA ASP A 161 -11.93 10.08 21.32
C ASP A 161 -12.57 11.42 20.94
N LYS A 162 -13.90 11.47 21.03
CA LYS A 162 -14.68 12.68 20.75
C LYS A 162 -14.37 13.79 21.73
N SER A 163 -13.95 13.47 22.95
CA SER A 163 -13.59 14.45 23.98
C SER A 163 -12.53 15.44 23.55
N TYR A 164 -11.56 15.02 22.72
CA TYR A 164 -10.57 15.96 22.14
C TYR A 164 -11.18 16.99 21.22
N LEU A 165 -12.20 16.59 20.46
CA LEU A 165 -12.89 17.48 19.52
C LEU A 165 -13.80 18.45 20.26
N GLU A 166 -14.48 17.97 21.29
CA GLU A 166 -15.34 18.75 22.16
C GLU A 166 -14.53 19.79 22.94
N ALA A 167 -13.43 19.37 23.57
CA ALA A 167 -12.52 20.29 24.28
C ALA A 167 -11.95 21.37 23.36
N ALA A 168 -11.59 21.03 22.12
CA ALA A 168 -11.10 22.00 21.15
C ALA A 168 -12.21 23.00 20.70
N ALA A 169 -13.45 22.53 20.62
CA ALA A 169 -14.60 23.39 20.32
C ALA A 169 -14.91 24.31 21.49
N ASP A 170 -14.85 23.84 22.75
CA ASP A 170 -15.05 24.62 23.97
C ASP A 170 -14.01 25.75 24.11
N LEU A 171 -12.78 25.51 23.62
CA LEU A 171 -11.72 26.53 23.51
C LEU A 171 -11.95 27.54 22.37
N GLY A 172 -13.14 27.53 21.75
CA GLY A 172 -13.51 28.45 20.66
C GLY A 172 -13.05 28.04 19.27
N GLY A 173 -12.57 26.79 19.09
CA GLY A 173 -12.21 26.26 17.79
C GLY A 173 -13.41 26.06 16.87
N ASN A 174 -13.41 26.67 15.69
CA ASN A 174 -14.41 26.35 14.67
C ASN A 174 -14.12 24.95 14.05
N LYS A 175 -15.08 24.39 13.29
CA LYS A 175 -14.98 23.05 12.69
C LYS A 175 -13.71 22.86 11.87
N PHE A 176 -13.27 23.87 11.13
CA PHE A 176 -12.04 23.82 10.33
C PHE A 176 -10.79 23.82 11.22
N THR A 177 -10.78 24.65 12.28
CA THR A 177 -9.67 24.69 13.25
C THR A 177 -9.54 23.37 14.02
N VAL A 178 -10.66 22.80 14.48
CA VAL A 178 -10.69 21.48 15.14
C VAL A 178 -10.19 20.41 14.19
N PHE A 179 -10.61 20.45 12.92
CA PHE A 179 -10.13 19.50 11.92
C PHE A 179 -8.62 19.60 11.71
N THR A 180 -8.10 20.78 11.40
CA THR A 180 -6.69 20.97 11.01
C THR A 180 -5.71 20.88 12.18
N ARG A 181 -6.11 21.30 13.38
CA ARG A 181 -5.23 21.34 14.56
C ARG A 181 -5.37 20.18 15.51
N VAL A 182 -6.48 19.44 15.44
CA VAL A 182 -6.74 18.33 16.35
C VAL A 182 -6.93 17.01 15.57
N THR A 183 -7.94 16.96 14.69
CA THR A 183 -8.28 15.68 14.01
C THR A 183 -7.16 15.21 13.10
N PHE A 184 -6.67 16.07 12.23
CA PHE A 184 -5.65 15.72 11.23
C PHE A 184 -4.30 15.34 11.86
N PRO A 185 -3.75 16.04 12.86
CA PRO A 185 -2.50 15.66 13.49
C PRO A 185 -2.58 14.40 14.37
N LEU A 186 -3.77 14.07 14.89
CA LEU A 186 -4.00 12.91 15.75
C LEU A 186 -4.45 11.66 14.96
N SER A 187 -4.69 11.75 13.66
CA SER A 187 -5.06 10.67 12.76
C SER A 187 -3.87 10.24 11.87
#